data_6410c0a27e66415546ae3af16086fa91
#
_entry.id   6410c0a27e66415546ae3af16086fa91
#
_cell.length_a   1.000
_cell.length_b   1.000
_cell.length_c   1.000
_cell.angle_alpha   90.00
_cell.angle_beta   90.00
_cell.angle_gamma   90.00
#
_symmetry.space_group_name_H-M   'P 1'
#
loop_
_entity.id
_entity.type
_entity.pdbx_description
1 polymer ?
#
loop_
_entity_poly.entity_id
_entity_poly.type
_entity_poly.pdbx_seq_one_letter_code
_entity_poly.pdbx_strand_id
1 'polypeptide(L)'
;MSNVVRLEWYEIDSGSMVGLSRCLENIRMEQGFGFGYNKGFTDQAKDSIMGAMGEVATAKHLHIYFGCHVNSWKEPDLIYNGKHLQVRTQQKKNNNFLIIRKNAKPEDLYILVLENTPEFTIAGAIYAKDAMQDKYLTDFGQAHRPKVWGIPQQDLFPLKEILKKE
;
A
#
# COMPACT_ATOMS: atom_id res chain seq x y z
N MET A 1 14.51 8.39 14.52
CA MET A 1 13.04 8.49 14.59
C MET A 1 12.47 7.11 14.35
N SER A 2 11.47 6.72 15.15
CA SER A 2 10.78 5.44 15.01
C SER A 2 10.10 5.34 13.65
N ASN A 3 10.16 4.18 13.01
CA ASN A 3 9.36 3.84 11.82
C ASN A 3 7.97 3.29 12.20
N VAL A 4 7.63 3.27 13.49
CA VAL A 4 6.31 2.91 14.01
C VAL A 4 5.49 4.19 14.19
N VAL A 5 4.31 4.18 13.64
CA VAL A 5 3.32 5.26 13.70
C VAL A 5 2.10 4.76 14.45
N ARG A 6 1.76 5.44 15.53
CA ARG A 6 0.50 5.19 16.23
C ARG A 6 -0.57 6.16 15.72
N LEU A 7 -1.67 5.61 15.25
CA LEU A 7 -2.85 6.40 14.87
C LEU A 7 -3.72 6.67 16.10
N GLU A 8 -4.25 7.88 16.17
CA GLU A 8 -5.32 8.23 17.11
C GLU A 8 -6.65 7.65 16.64
N TRP A 9 -7.62 7.48 17.56
CA TRP A 9 -8.89 6.86 17.21
C TRP A 9 -9.66 7.59 16.12
N TYR A 10 -9.58 8.93 16.07
CA TYR A 10 -10.21 9.71 15.01
C TYR A 10 -9.52 9.53 13.65
N GLU A 11 -8.22 9.22 13.62
CA GLU A 11 -7.48 8.91 12.38
C GLU A 11 -7.85 7.51 11.87
N ILE A 12 -8.01 6.54 12.79
CA ILE A 12 -8.50 5.19 12.48
C ILE A 12 -9.93 5.25 11.94
N ASP A 13 -10.80 6.01 12.59
CA ASP A 13 -12.19 6.19 12.18
C ASP A 13 -12.26 6.80 10.78
N SER A 14 -11.59 7.92 10.54
CA SER A 14 -11.56 8.59 9.23
C SER A 14 -10.97 7.69 8.14
N GLY A 15 -9.85 7.03 8.39
CA GLY A 15 -9.23 6.10 7.44
C GLY A 15 -10.13 4.91 7.12
N SER A 16 -10.80 4.36 8.14
CA SER A 16 -11.75 3.25 7.97
C SER A 16 -12.95 3.65 7.12
N MET A 17 -13.51 4.83 7.34
CA MET A 17 -14.62 5.36 6.54
C MET A 17 -14.23 5.58 5.07
N VAL A 18 -13.04 6.12 4.82
CA VAL A 18 -12.52 6.28 3.45
C VAL A 18 -12.34 4.91 2.79
N GLY A 19 -11.74 3.96 3.47
CA GLY A 19 -11.53 2.60 2.95
C GLY A 19 -12.85 1.90 2.63
N LEU A 20 -13.83 1.97 3.52
CA LEU A 20 -15.17 1.41 3.28
C LEU A 20 -15.86 2.10 2.10
N SER A 21 -15.79 3.42 2.00
CA SER A 21 -16.36 4.19 0.89
C SER A 21 -15.73 3.79 -0.45
N ARG A 22 -14.41 3.59 -0.51
CA ARG A 22 -13.70 3.07 -1.70
C ARG A 22 -14.19 1.68 -2.10
N CYS A 23 -14.38 0.78 -1.12
CA CYS A 23 -14.91 -0.56 -1.38
C CYS A 23 -16.30 -0.49 -1.99
N LEU A 24 -17.21 0.29 -1.42
CA LEU A 24 -18.58 0.43 -1.91
C LEU A 24 -18.62 1.05 -3.31
N GLU A 25 -17.82 2.08 -3.58
CA GLU A 25 -17.73 2.69 -4.92
C GLU A 25 -17.17 1.72 -5.96
N ASN A 26 -16.15 0.93 -5.62
CA ASN A 26 -15.62 -0.10 -6.51
C ASN A 26 -16.69 -1.13 -6.90
N ILE A 27 -17.51 -1.56 -5.93
CA ILE A 27 -18.62 -2.49 -6.19
C ILE A 27 -19.68 -1.82 -7.06
N ARG A 28 -20.09 -0.58 -6.72
CA ARG A 28 -21.10 0.17 -7.47
C ARG A 28 -20.69 0.43 -8.93
N MET A 29 -19.39 0.67 -9.16
CA MET A 29 -18.83 0.94 -10.48
C MET A 29 -18.37 -0.33 -11.21
N GLU A 30 -18.64 -1.52 -10.65
CA GLU A 30 -18.21 -2.81 -11.20
C GLU A 30 -16.71 -2.88 -11.48
N GLN A 31 -15.91 -2.12 -10.72
CA GLN A 31 -14.45 -2.16 -10.83
C GLN A 31 -13.93 -3.48 -10.28
N GLY A 32 -13.16 -4.20 -11.10
CA GLY A 32 -12.58 -5.46 -10.69
C GLY A 32 -11.59 -5.29 -9.52
N PHE A 33 -11.78 -6.06 -8.46
CA PHE A 33 -10.76 -6.22 -7.42
C PHE A 33 -9.66 -7.13 -7.96
N GLY A 34 -8.52 -6.57 -8.29
CA GLY A 34 -7.37 -7.19 -8.93
C GLY A 34 -7.22 -8.70 -8.79
N PHE A 35 -6.60 -9.34 -9.77
CA PHE A 35 -6.29 -10.78 -9.84
C PHE A 35 -7.47 -11.76 -10.00
N GLY A 36 -8.68 -11.32 -10.41
CA GLY A 36 -9.78 -12.25 -10.66
C GLY A 36 -10.26 -13.00 -9.42
N TYR A 37 -9.92 -12.53 -8.22
CA TYR A 37 -10.38 -13.11 -6.98
C TYR A 37 -11.82 -12.66 -6.72
N ASN A 38 -12.74 -13.60 -6.71
CA ASN A 38 -14.08 -13.41 -6.15
C ASN A 38 -14.00 -13.35 -4.61
N LYS A 39 -13.42 -12.27 -4.09
CA LYS A 39 -13.47 -11.98 -2.67
C LYS A 39 -14.89 -11.55 -2.30
N GLY A 40 -15.44 -12.09 -1.24
CA GLY A 40 -16.68 -11.60 -0.67
C GLY A 40 -16.56 -10.13 -0.22
N PHE A 41 -17.70 -9.46 -0.05
CA PHE A 41 -17.76 -8.05 0.40
C PHE A 41 -16.91 -7.79 1.64
N THR A 42 -16.99 -8.67 2.64
CA THR A 42 -16.27 -8.51 3.92
C THR A 42 -14.75 -8.46 3.73
N ASP A 43 -14.21 -9.34 2.88
CA ASP A 43 -12.76 -9.37 2.61
C ASP A 43 -12.31 -8.14 1.81
N GLN A 44 -13.14 -7.70 0.86
CA GLN A 44 -12.86 -6.49 0.08
C GLN A 44 -12.90 -5.24 0.96
N ALA A 45 -13.88 -5.14 1.87
CA ALA A 45 -13.99 -4.04 2.81
C ALA A 45 -12.79 -4.02 3.77
N LYS A 46 -12.42 -5.17 4.31
CA LYS A 46 -11.23 -5.33 5.17
C LYS A 46 -9.96 -4.83 4.47
N ASP A 47 -9.70 -5.29 3.25
CA ASP A 47 -8.51 -4.91 2.50
C ASP A 47 -8.49 -3.40 2.19
N SER A 48 -9.64 -2.83 1.83
CA SER A 48 -9.77 -1.40 1.53
C SER A 48 -9.60 -0.52 2.77
N ILE A 49 -10.17 -0.92 3.90
CA ILE A 49 -10.03 -0.24 5.18
C ILE A 49 -8.56 -0.26 5.62
N MET A 50 -7.94 -1.42 5.61
CA MET A 50 -6.54 -1.58 5.98
C MET A 50 -5.62 -0.76 5.07
N GLY A 51 -5.89 -0.74 3.76
CA GLY A 51 -5.16 0.08 2.78
C GLY A 51 -5.22 1.56 3.12
N ALA A 52 -6.43 2.10 3.33
CA ALA A 52 -6.62 3.51 3.65
C ALA A 52 -5.97 3.91 4.99
N MET A 53 -6.05 3.07 6.02
CA MET A 53 -5.34 3.31 7.29
C MET A 53 -3.82 3.36 7.12
N GLY A 54 -3.25 2.52 6.25
CA GLY A 54 -1.83 2.56 5.94
C GLY A 54 -1.41 3.85 5.21
N GLU A 55 -2.28 4.36 4.34
CA GLU A 55 -2.07 5.68 3.72
C GLU A 55 -2.11 6.81 4.76
N VAL A 56 -3.06 6.79 5.70
CA VAL A 56 -3.13 7.75 6.83
C VAL A 56 -1.84 7.68 7.67
N ALA A 57 -1.39 6.48 8.01
CA ALA A 57 -0.15 6.29 8.79
C ALA A 57 1.08 6.82 8.04
N THR A 58 1.16 6.58 6.73
CA THR A 58 2.25 7.09 5.89
C THR A 58 2.20 8.61 5.79
N ALA A 59 1.03 9.19 5.57
CA ALA A 59 0.84 10.64 5.53
C ALA A 59 1.25 11.30 6.86
N LYS A 60 0.82 10.72 7.99
CA LYS A 60 1.23 11.17 9.33
C LYS A 60 2.75 11.09 9.53
N HIS A 61 3.39 10.00 9.11
CA HIS A 61 4.84 9.82 9.20
C HIS A 61 5.62 10.85 8.40
N LEU A 62 5.11 11.25 7.24
CA LEU A 62 5.72 12.22 6.35
C LEU A 62 5.28 13.66 6.62
N HIS A 63 4.37 13.88 7.57
CA HIS A 63 3.77 15.18 7.88
C HIS A 63 3.11 15.84 6.67
N ILE A 64 2.39 15.05 5.87
CA ILE A 64 1.61 15.53 4.73
C ILE A 64 0.11 15.31 4.96
N TYR A 65 -0.69 16.01 4.17
CA TYR A 65 -2.14 15.89 4.24
C TYR A 65 -2.61 14.58 3.58
N PHE A 66 -3.55 13.88 4.23
CA PHE A 66 -4.28 12.76 3.66
C PHE A 66 -5.55 13.27 2.99
N GLY A 67 -5.64 13.17 1.66
CA GLY A 67 -6.69 13.79 0.87
C GLY A 67 -8.08 13.14 0.94
N CYS A 68 -8.25 12.02 1.64
CA CYS A 68 -9.53 11.29 1.76
C CYS A 68 -10.20 10.95 0.42
N HIS A 69 -9.44 10.76 -0.66
CA HIS A 69 -9.97 10.50 -2.00
C HIS A 69 -10.63 9.13 -2.09
N VAL A 70 -11.81 9.07 -2.70
CA VAL A 70 -12.58 7.82 -2.89
C VAL A 70 -12.50 7.32 -4.33
N ASN A 71 -12.54 8.20 -5.34
CA ASN A 71 -12.67 7.85 -6.77
C ASN A 71 -11.41 8.18 -7.58
N SER A 72 -10.22 7.94 -7.04
CA SER A 72 -8.93 8.31 -7.65
C SER A 72 -8.09 7.11 -8.12
N TRP A 73 -8.71 6.14 -8.79
CA TRP A 73 -8.07 4.86 -9.17
C TRP A 73 -6.80 4.98 -10.04
N LYS A 74 -6.59 6.12 -10.70
CA LYS A 74 -5.42 6.36 -11.58
C LYS A 74 -4.37 7.26 -10.95
N GLU A 75 -4.66 7.82 -9.79
CA GLU A 75 -3.78 8.72 -9.07
C GLU A 75 -2.91 7.96 -8.06
N PRO A 76 -1.77 8.52 -7.65
CA PRO A 76 -0.99 7.95 -6.56
C PRO A 76 -1.77 8.02 -5.24
N ASP A 77 -1.48 7.10 -4.32
CA ASP A 77 -2.11 7.10 -3.00
C ASP A 77 -1.76 8.37 -2.21
N LEU A 78 -0.51 8.83 -2.35
CA LEU A 78 0.00 10.07 -1.74
C LEU A 78 1.01 10.76 -2.67
N ILE A 79 1.23 12.07 -2.45
CA ILE A 79 2.27 12.84 -3.13
C ILE A 79 3.17 13.47 -2.07
N TYR A 80 4.49 13.30 -2.21
CA TYR A 80 5.50 13.89 -1.34
C TYR A 80 6.60 14.57 -2.16
N ASN A 81 6.71 15.90 -2.08
CA ASN A 81 7.67 16.69 -2.86
C ASN A 81 7.67 16.33 -4.36
N GLY A 82 6.48 16.18 -4.95
CA GLY A 82 6.31 15.81 -6.36
C GLY A 82 6.52 14.33 -6.69
N LYS A 83 6.91 13.49 -5.71
CA LYS A 83 7.05 12.04 -5.88
C LYS A 83 5.72 11.34 -5.66
N HIS A 84 5.39 10.40 -6.52
CA HIS A 84 4.21 9.57 -6.42
C HIS A 84 4.48 8.39 -5.49
N LEU A 85 3.71 8.29 -4.41
CA LEU A 85 3.81 7.23 -3.42
C LEU A 85 2.64 6.26 -3.58
N GLN A 86 2.97 4.96 -3.59
CA GLN A 86 2.02 3.86 -3.62
C GLN A 86 2.15 3.08 -2.32
N VAL A 87 1.13 3.09 -1.49
CA VAL A 87 1.15 2.44 -0.17
C VAL A 87 0.55 1.03 -0.29
N ARG A 88 1.26 0.06 0.22
CA ARG A 88 0.80 -1.34 0.30
C ARG A 88 0.79 -1.76 1.75
N THR A 89 -0.40 -1.91 2.30
CA THR A 89 -0.60 -2.27 3.70
C THR A 89 -0.91 -3.75 3.82
N GLN A 90 -0.27 -4.40 4.77
CA GLN A 90 -0.48 -5.80 5.08
C GLN A 90 -0.53 -5.98 6.59
N GLN A 91 -1.27 -6.99 7.05
CA GLN A 91 -1.17 -7.44 8.43
C GLN A 91 0.27 -7.87 8.73
N LYS A 92 0.80 -7.45 9.88
CA LYS A 92 2.15 -7.81 10.31
C LYS A 92 2.27 -9.34 10.48
N LYS A 93 3.22 -9.94 9.77
CA LYS A 93 3.57 -11.37 9.82
C LYS A 93 5.09 -11.53 9.82
N ASN A 94 5.60 -12.73 10.04
CA ASN A 94 7.03 -13.00 10.05
C ASN A 94 7.71 -12.78 8.69
N ASN A 95 6.99 -13.04 7.59
CA ASN A 95 7.50 -12.92 6.21
C ASN A 95 6.53 -12.07 5.39
N ASN A 96 6.68 -10.75 5.44
CA ASN A 96 5.93 -9.83 4.58
C ASN A 96 6.73 -9.54 3.30
N PHE A 97 6.02 -9.43 2.19
CA PHE A 97 6.55 -9.04 0.88
C PHE A 97 5.83 -7.80 0.38
N LEU A 98 6.57 -6.84 -0.14
CA LEU A 98 5.97 -5.76 -0.91
C LEU A 98 5.62 -6.29 -2.31
N ILE A 99 4.33 -6.22 -2.66
CA ILE A 99 3.83 -6.72 -3.95
C ILE A 99 3.64 -5.56 -4.91
N ILE A 100 4.30 -5.63 -6.07
CA ILE A 100 4.18 -4.65 -7.15
C ILE A 100 3.65 -5.36 -8.39
N ARG A 101 2.59 -4.81 -8.98
CA ARG A 101 1.96 -5.37 -10.18
C ARG A 101 2.71 -4.96 -11.45
N LYS A 102 2.56 -5.74 -12.53
CA LYS A 102 3.24 -5.50 -13.81
C LYS A 102 2.88 -4.18 -14.51
N ASN A 103 1.73 -3.60 -14.19
CA ASN A 103 1.28 -2.31 -14.71
C ASN A 103 1.73 -1.11 -13.86
N ALA A 104 2.63 -1.32 -12.90
CA ALA A 104 3.19 -0.25 -12.09
C ALA A 104 4.02 0.72 -12.94
N LYS A 105 3.97 1.99 -12.62
CA LYS A 105 4.81 3.01 -13.26
C LYS A 105 6.21 2.95 -12.67
N PRO A 106 7.27 2.92 -13.49
CA PRO A 106 8.65 2.79 -13.00
C PRO A 106 9.09 3.85 -11.99
N GLU A 107 8.53 5.07 -12.12
CA GLU A 107 8.84 6.23 -11.28
C GLU A 107 8.12 6.24 -9.92
N ASP A 108 7.09 5.40 -9.74
CA ASP A 108 6.34 5.35 -8.49
C ASP A 108 7.18 4.72 -7.36
N LEU A 109 7.15 5.33 -6.18
CA LEU A 109 7.77 4.80 -4.97
C LEU A 109 6.75 3.97 -4.18
N TYR A 110 7.02 2.68 -4.07
CA TYR A 110 6.18 1.74 -3.33
C TYR A 110 6.65 1.63 -1.88
N ILE A 111 5.72 1.71 -0.94
CA ILE A 111 5.96 1.68 0.50
C ILE A 111 5.22 0.49 1.10
N LEU A 112 5.92 -0.34 1.87
CA LEU A 112 5.32 -1.41 2.66
C LEU A 112 4.99 -0.89 4.05
N VAL A 113 3.73 -1.02 4.43
CA VAL A 113 3.22 -0.70 5.76
C VAL A 113 2.68 -1.98 6.40
N LEU A 114 3.08 -2.24 7.63
CA LEU A 114 2.62 -3.38 8.42
C LEU A 114 1.64 -2.91 9.48
N GLU A 115 0.42 -3.40 9.40
CA GLU A 115 -0.69 -3.06 10.27
C GLU A 115 -0.68 -3.94 11.53
N ASN A 116 -0.81 -3.30 12.68
CA ASN A 116 -1.11 -3.88 13.98
C ASN A 116 -1.89 -2.84 14.80
N THR A 117 -3.08 -2.49 14.33
CA THR A 117 -3.91 -1.39 14.86
C THR A 117 -3.91 -1.32 16.39
N PRO A 118 -3.62 -0.14 17.00
CA PRO A 118 -3.51 1.19 16.38
C PRO A 118 -2.10 1.56 15.86
N GLU A 119 -1.17 0.63 15.83
CA GLU A 119 0.22 0.84 15.42
C GLU A 119 0.47 0.36 14.00
N PHE A 120 1.20 1.17 13.23
CA PHE A 120 1.57 0.90 11.85
C PHE A 120 3.09 1.04 11.72
N THR A 121 3.74 0.02 11.17
CA THR A 121 5.18 0.05 10.93
C THR A 121 5.46 0.35 9.46
N ILE A 122 6.17 1.45 9.17
CA ILE A 122 6.70 1.72 7.84
C ILE A 122 7.90 0.79 7.63
N ALA A 123 7.69 -0.34 6.99
CA ALA A 123 8.69 -1.39 6.90
C ALA A 123 9.82 -1.06 5.90
N GLY A 124 9.55 -0.22 4.91
CA GLY A 124 10.52 0.24 3.94
C GLY A 124 9.87 0.60 2.61
N ALA A 125 10.69 1.00 1.65
CA ALA A 125 10.24 1.44 0.34
C ALA A 125 11.24 1.05 -0.76
N ILE A 126 10.75 1.03 -2.01
CA ILE A 126 11.55 0.80 -3.21
C ILE A 126 10.86 1.45 -4.41
N TYR A 127 11.63 2.04 -5.34
CA TYR A 127 11.07 2.47 -6.62
C TYR A 127 10.67 1.27 -7.47
N ALA A 128 9.57 1.38 -8.21
CA ALA A 128 9.11 0.29 -9.07
C ALA A 128 10.18 -0.15 -10.07
N LYS A 129 10.93 0.79 -10.67
CA LYS A 129 12.05 0.49 -11.57
C LYS A 129 13.11 -0.42 -10.94
N ASP A 130 13.40 -0.24 -9.65
CA ASP A 130 14.42 -1.02 -8.94
C ASP A 130 13.88 -2.38 -8.47
N ALA A 131 12.55 -2.49 -8.34
CA ALA A 131 11.84 -3.72 -8.03
C ALA A 131 11.59 -4.63 -9.25
N MET A 132 11.60 -4.06 -10.46
CA MET A 132 11.32 -4.76 -11.72
C MET A 132 12.52 -5.62 -12.18
N GLN A 133 12.97 -6.53 -11.32
CA GLN A 133 14.08 -7.46 -11.58
C GLN A 133 13.57 -8.89 -11.56
N ASP A 134 14.14 -9.76 -12.38
CA ASP A 134 13.75 -11.17 -12.50
C ASP A 134 13.81 -11.92 -11.16
N LYS A 135 14.77 -11.58 -10.29
CA LYS A 135 14.90 -12.18 -8.95
C LYS A 135 13.69 -11.98 -8.04
N TYR A 136 12.86 -10.95 -8.30
CA TYR A 136 11.64 -10.66 -7.55
C TYR A 136 10.37 -11.15 -8.25
N LEU A 137 10.49 -11.64 -9.49
CA LEU A 137 9.32 -12.07 -10.25
C LEU A 137 8.80 -13.41 -9.72
N THR A 138 7.57 -13.42 -9.23
CA THR A 138 6.97 -14.57 -8.57
C THR A 138 5.47 -14.67 -8.82
N ASP A 139 4.94 -15.88 -8.78
CA ASP A 139 3.51 -16.19 -8.66
C ASP A 139 3.16 -16.75 -7.28
N PHE A 140 4.14 -16.75 -6.35
CA PHE A 140 4.04 -17.37 -5.02
C PHE A 140 3.59 -18.85 -5.06
N GLY A 141 4.02 -19.58 -6.09
CA GLY A 141 3.67 -21.01 -6.28
C GLY A 141 2.22 -21.24 -6.71
N GLN A 142 1.57 -20.21 -7.23
CA GLN A 142 0.17 -20.28 -7.69
C GLN A 142 0.10 -20.02 -9.20
N ALA A 143 0.34 -21.06 -10.00
CA ALA A 143 0.46 -20.98 -11.46
C ALA A 143 -0.74 -20.32 -12.18
N HIS A 144 -1.92 -20.27 -11.55
CA HIS A 144 -3.11 -19.61 -12.08
C HIS A 144 -3.13 -18.09 -11.84
N ARG A 145 -2.19 -17.55 -11.06
CA ARG A 145 -2.08 -16.12 -10.79
C ARG A 145 -1.10 -15.44 -11.75
N PRO A 146 -1.39 -14.18 -12.14
CA PRO A 146 -0.40 -13.41 -12.88
C PRO A 146 0.85 -13.21 -12.02
N LYS A 147 2.04 -13.34 -12.64
CA LYS A 147 3.30 -13.02 -11.97
C LYS A 147 3.35 -11.55 -11.57
N VAL A 148 3.88 -11.30 -10.39
CA VAL A 148 4.11 -9.98 -9.80
C VAL A 148 5.55 -9.88 -9.31
N TRP A 149 6.02 -8.69 -8.98
CA TRP A 149 7.26 -8.54 -8.22
C TRP A 149 6.95 -8.59 -6.74
N GLY A 150 7.52 -9.60 -6.05
CA GLY A 150 7.43 -9.78 -4.61
C GLY A 150 8.77 -9.47 -3.96
N ILE A 151 8.90 -8.30 -3.36
CA ILE A 151 10.14 -7.83 -2.75
C ILE A 151 10.13 -8.19 -1.27
N PRO A 152 11.08 -9.02 -0.80
CA PRO A 152 11.19 -9.33 0.63
C PRO A 152 11.44 -8.06 1.44
N GLN A 153 10.92 -8.01 2.67
CA GLN A 153 11.05 -6.83 3.53
C GLN A 153 12.51 -6.42 3.76
N GLN A 154 13.44 -7.37 3.87
CA GLN A 154 14.87 -7.09 4.08
C GLN A 154 15.54 -6.39 2.89
N ASP A 155 14.95 -6.45 1.70
CA ASP A 155 15.48 -5.81 0.49
C ASP A 155 14.94 -4.40 0.28
N LEU A 156 14.06 -3.93 1.17
CA LEU A 156 13.51 -2.58 1.14
C LEU A 156 14.45 -1.57 1.81
N PHE A 157 14.47 -0.37 1.28
CA PHE A 157 15.23 0.75 1.85
C PHE A 157 14.40 1.49 2.91
N PRO A 158 15.03 2.03 3.98
CA PRO A 158 14.33 2.92 4.89
C PRO A 158 13.73 4.11 4.15
N LEU A 159 12.44 4.39 4.36
CA LEU A 159 11.70 5.43 3.61
C LEU A 159 12.42 6.79 3.63
N LYS A 160 12.94 7.20 4.78
CA LYS A 160 13.64 8.48 4.92
C LYS A 160 14.95 8.56 4.13
N GLU A 161 15.63 7.44 3.96
CA GLU A 161 16.89 7.40 3.21
C GLU A 161 16.62 7.49 1.70
N ILE A 162 15.60 6.77 1.21
CA ILE A 162 15.27 6.80 -0.21
C ILE A 162 14.69 8.15 -0.64
N LEU A 163 13.99 8.86 0.27
CA LEU A 163 13.46 10.19 -0.01
C LEU A 163 14.52 11.30 0.01
N LYS A 164 15.70 11.06 0.62
CA LYS A 164 16.82 12.03 0.70
C LYS A 164 17.80 11.92 -0.47
N LYS A 165 17.78 10.83 -1.23
CA LYS A 165 18.78 10.54 -2.28
C LYS A 165 18.61 11.33 -3.58
N GLU A 166 17.76 12.37 -3.58
CA GLU A 166 17.58 13.26 -4.75
C GLU A 166 17.61 14.72 -4.37
#